data_0544835b039a350ebd58cede6f3a5351
#
_entry.id   0544835b039a350ebd58cede6f3a5351
#
_cell.length_a   1.000
_cell.length_b   1.000
_cell.length_c   1.000
_cell.angle_alpha   90.00
_cell.angle_beta   90.00
_cell.angle_gamma   90.00
#
_symmetry.space_group_name_H-M   'P 1'
#
loop_
_entity.id
_entity.type
_entity.pdbx_description
1 polymer ?
#
loop_
_entity_poly.entity_id
_entity_poly.type
_entity_poly.pdbx_seq_one_letter_code
_entity_poly.pdbx_strand_id
1 'polypeptide(L)'
;MNPGTHPPPDNLLLKVAVSFVILAAGGAILLYANRDWSAPATAKNLQNPVPATDESIARGMKIYSLRCRHCHGESGDGKGERVGNLSVAPSDFTDEHAMGLISDGELFWKISHGRRPMPSFQGQLSEQERWQLVDFIRTFAQRPPAGVTPAAN
;
A
#
# COMPACT_ATOMS: atom_id res chain seq x y z
N MET A 1 -49.65 -52.00 14.53
CA MET A 1 -48.31 -51.90 15.10
C MET A 1 -47.46 -51.28 14.02
N ASN A 2 -47.04 -50.01 14.25
CA ASN A 2 -46.29 -49.24 13.28
C ASN A 2 -44.79 -49.44 13.60
N PRO A 3 -43.94 -49.93 12.68
CA PRO A 3 -42.53 -50.11 12.96
C PRO A 3 -41.88 -48.74 13.12
N GLY A 4 -41.28 -48.55 14.30
CA GLY A 4 -40.67 -47.30 14.70
C GLY A 4 -39.61 -46.84 13.71
N THR A 5 -39.79 -45.64 13.18
CA THR A 5 -38.75 -44.89 12.45
C THR A 5 -37.71 -44.47 13.47
N HIS A 6 -36.59 -45.20 13.55
CA HIS A 6 -35.44 -44.74 14.26
C HIS A 6 -34.92 -43.47 13.56
N PRO A 7 -34.72 -42.36 14.26
CA PRO A 7 -34.05 -41.19 13.67
C PRO A 7 -32.63 -41.61 13.19
N PRO A 8 -32.17 -41.06 12.06
CA PRO A 8 -30.84 -41.39 11.57
C PRO A 8 -29.80 -41.04 12.64
N PRO A 9 -28.71 -41.81 12.75
CA PRO A 9 -27.68 -41.54 13.75
C PRO A 9 -27.18 -40.12 13.58
N ASP A 10 -27.13 -39.37 14.68
CA ASP A 10 -26.61 -38.03 14.71
C ASP A 10 -25.13 -38.04 14.28
N ASN A 11 -24.86 -37.57 13.08
CA ASN A 11 -23.52 -37.46 12.53
C ASN A 11 -22.75 -36.32 13.21
N LEU A 12 -22.70 -36.33 14.55
CA LEU A 12 -22.02 -35.28 15.36
C LEU A 12 -20.58 -35.12 14.91
N LEU A 13 -19.87 -36.21 14.68
CA LEU A 13 -18.47 -36.17 14.22
C LEU A 13 -18.34 -35.47 12.85
N LEU A 14 -19.29 -35.74 11.92
CA LEU A 14 -19.31 -35.08 10.63
C LEU A 14 -19.60 -33.57 10.77
N LYS A 15 -20.58 -33.20 11.60
CA LYS A 15 -20.93 -31.81 11.87
C LYS A 15 -19.74 -31.06 12.47
N VAL A 16 -19.03 -31.65 13.42
CA VAL A 16 -17.82 -31.10 14.04
C VAL A 16 -16.69 -30.95 13.01
N ALA A 17 -16.45 -31.97 12.19
CA ALA A 17 -15.42 -31.91 11.14
C ALA A 17 -15.71 -30.81 10.11
N VAL A 18 -16.96 -30.70 9.65
CA VAL A 18 -17.37 -29.63 8.71
C VAL A 18 -17.19 -28.25 9.34
N SER A 19 -17.56 -28.08 10.61
CA SER A 19 -17.36 -26.81 11.31
C SER A 19 -15.88 -26.42 11.40
N PHE A 20 -15.00 -27.37 11.68
CA PHE A 20 -13.55 -27.12 11.70
C PHE A 20 -13.00 -26.73 10.34
N VAL A 21 -13.47 -27.37 9.26
CA VAL A 21 -13.04 -27.03 7.89
C VAL A 21 -13.51 -25.61 7.52
N ILE A 22 -14.74 -25.25 7.87
CA ILE A 22 -15.27 -23.89 7.59
C ILE A 22 -14.50 -22.83 8.38
N LEU A 23 -14.21 -23.08 9.65
CA LEU A 23 -13.43 -22.14 10.50
C LEU A 23 -11.98 -22.00 10.00
N ALA A 24 -11.34 -23.11 9.62
CA ALA A 24 -10.00 -23.10 9.07
C ALA A 24 -9.94 -22.35 7.71
N ALA A 25 -10.91 -22.62 6.82
CA ALA A 25 -11.01 -21.91 5.54
C ALA A 25 -11.32 -20.42 5.74
N GLY A 26 -12.24 -20.08 6.65
CA GLY A 26 -12.54 -18.69 7.01
C GLY A 26 -11.33 -17.96 7.59
N GLY A 27 -10.59 -18.60 8.48
CA GLY A 27 -9.33 -18.08 9.04
C GLY A 27 -8.27 -17.84 7.95
N ALA A 28 -8.09 -18.80 7.04
CA ALA A 28 -7.15 -18.67 5.93
C ALA A 28 -7.54 -17.53 4.98
N ILE A 29 -8.82 -17.34 4.69
CA ILE A 29 -9.33 -16.25 3.86
C ILE A 29 -9.07 -14.90 4.54
N LEU A 30 -9.31 -14.79 5.85
CA LEU A 30 -9.05 -13.57 6.62
C LEU A 30 -7.55 -13.23 6.65
N LEU A 31 -6.69 -14.23 6.85
CA LEU A 31 -5.23 -14.04 6.81
C LEU A 31 -4.75 -13.63 5.42
N TYR A 32 -5.34 -14.19 4.37
CA TYR A 32 -5.02 -13.82 2.99
C TYR A 32 -5.50 -12.39 2.64
N ALA A 33 -6.69 -12.02 3.10
CA ALA A 33 -7.27 -10.69 2.87
C ALA A 33 -6.51 -9.57 3.60
N ASN A 34 -5.90 -9.88 4.75
CA ASN A 34 -5.09 -8.96 5.55
C ASN A 34 -3.60 -9.00 5.21
N ARG A 35 -3.20 -9.64 4.09
CA ARG A 35 -1.80 -9.55 3.66
C ARG A 35 -1.43 -8.10 3.44
N ASP A 36 -0.47 -7.64 4.23
CA ASP A 36 0.12 -6.32 4.07
C ASP A 36 0.53 -6.11 2.61
N TRP A 37 0.26 -4.91 2.08
CA TRP A 37 0.69 -4.54 0.74
C TRP A 37 2.20 -4.30 0.73
N SER A 38 2.92 -5.40 0.78
CA SER A 38 4.38 -5.44 0.83
C SER A 38 4.93 -5.93 -0.52
N ALA A 39 5.95 -5.25 -0.98
CA ALA A 39 6.68 -5.68 -2.18
C ALA A 39 7.42 -7.00 -1.93
N PRO A 40 7.62 -7.84 -2.96
CA PRO A 40 8.48 -9.01 -2.85
C PRO A 40 9.93 -8.60 -2.51
N ALA A 41 10.68 -9.50 -1.86
CA ALA A 41 12.04 -9.23 -1.43
C ALA A 41 12.96 -8.76 -2.58
N THR A 42 12.76 -9.31 -3.77
CA THR A 42 13.50 -8.90 -4.99
C THR A 42 13.28 -7.44 -5.33
N ALA A 43 12.05 -6.93 -5.18
CA ALA A 43 11.74 -5.53 -5.43
C ALA A 43 12.26 -4.62 -4.31
N LYS A 44 12.19 -5.06 -3.04
CA LYS A 44 12.72 -4.28 -1.90
C LYS A 44 14.21 -4.01 -2.01
N ASN A 45 14.96 -4.91 -2.61
CA ASN A 45 16.41 -4.80 -2.79
C ASN A 45 16.83 -3.98 -4.01
N LEU A 46 15.87 -3.52 -4.83
CA LEU A 46 16.20 -2.66 -5.97
C LEU A 46 16.75 -1.31 -5.46
N GLN A 47 17.84 -0.90 -6.07
CA GLN A 47 18.40 0.43 -5.88
C GLN A 47 17.88 1.35 -6.96
N ASN A 48 17.63 2.61 -6.63
CA ASN A 48 17.25 3.60 -7.62
C ASN A 48 18.43 3.86 -8.57
N PRO A 49 18.31 3.55 -9.87
CA PRO A 49 19.38 3.80 -10.84
C PRO A 49 19.44 5.27 -11.28
N VAL A 50 18.44 6.08 -10.94
CA VAL A 50 18.36 7.49 -11.30
C VAL A 50 18.99 8.30 -10.16
N PRO A 51 20.01 9.14 -10.43
CA PRO A 51 20.56 10.02 -9.39
C PRO A 51 19.50 11.03 -8.91
N ALA A 52 19.40 11.22 -7.60
CA ALA A 52 18.48 12.16 -6.96
C ALA A 52 19.00 13.62 -7.11
N THR A 53 19.06 14.11 -8.34
CA THR A 53 19.42 15.50 -8.65
C THR A 53 18.21 16.42 -8.54
N ASP A 54 18.44 17.73 -8.44
CA ASP A 54 17.38 18.74 -8.45
C ASP A 54 16.46 18.57 -9.71
N GLU A 55 17.05 18.23 -10.85
CA GLU A 55 16.29 17.98 -12.07
C GLU A 55 15.40 16.71 -11.94
N SER A 56 15.93 15.62 -11.39
CA SER A 56 15.17 14.39 -11.14
C SER A 56 13.99 14.66 -10.20
N ILE A 57 14.27 15.35 -9.08
CA ILE A 57 13.26 15.74 -8.09
C ILE A 57 12.18 16.64 -8.72
N ALA A 58 12.58 17.64 -9.52
CA ALA A 58 11.64 18.54 -10.19
C ALA A 58 10.71 17.79 -11.19
N ARG A 59 11.25 16.80 -11.91
CA ARG A 59 10.44 15.93 -12.79
C ARG A 59 9.47 15.07 -11.98
N GLY A 60 9.93 14.46 -10.88
CA GLY A 60 9.09 13.71 -9.94
C GLY A 60 7.97 14.57 -9.35
N MET A 61 8.27 15.81 -8.96
CA MET A 61 7.29 16.79 -8.46
C MET A 61 6.21 17.07 -9.50
N LYS A 62 6.57 17.25 -10.77
CA LYS A 62 5.59 17.47 -11.86
C LYS A 62 4.66 16.27 -12.01
N ILE A 63 5.19 15.06 -11.99
CA ILE A 63 4.40 13.84 -12.09
C ILE A 63 3.47 13.72 -10.87
N TYR A 64 3.98 13.94 -9.67
CA TYR A 64 3.22 13.89 -8.43
C TYR A 64 2.03 14.85 -8.46
N SER A 65 2.27 16.10 -8.85
CA SER A 65 1.23 17.14 -8.94
C SER A 65 0.11 16.77 -9.91
N LEU A 66 0.41 16.05 -10.98
CA LEU A 66 -0.57 15.68 -11.99
C LEU A 66 -1.33 14.39 -11.67
N ARG A 67 -0.71 13.44 -10.94
CA ARG A 67 -1.20 12.07 -10.82
C ARG A 67 -1.50 11.61 -9.39
N CYS A 68 -0.79 12.17 -8.38
CA CYS A 68 -0.76 11.61 -7.04
C CYS A 68 -1.42 12.50 -5.99
N ARG A 69 -1.24 13.83 -6.07
CA ARG A 69 -1.65 14.80 -5.05
C ARG A 69 -3.14 14.73 -4.69
N HIS A 70 -4.01 14.41 -5.64
CA HIS A 70 -5.46 14.36 -5.39
C HIS A 70 -5.86 13.33 -4.33
N CYS A 71 -5.04 12.29 -4.15
CA CYS A 71 -5.23 11.28 -3.11
C CYS A 71 -4.21 11.46 -1.98
N HIS A 72 -2.92 11.67 -2.31
CA HIS A 72 -1.85 11.71 -1.32
C HIS A 72 -1.64 13.09 -0.67
N GLY A 73 -2.39 14.12 -1.08
CA GLY A 73 -2.23 15.48 -0.58
C GLY A 73 -1.12 16.25 -1.30
N GLU A 74 -1.20 17.57 -1.29
CA GLU A 74 -0.18 18.43 -1.89
C GLU A 74 1.14 18.40 -1.09
N SER A 75 1.01 18.27 0.24
CA SER A 75 2.13 18.11 1.18
C SER A 75 2.59 16.66 1.37
N GLY A 76 1.93 15.68 0.74
CA GLY A 76 2.24 14.26 0.89
C GLY A 76 1.70 13.64 2.17
N ASP A 77 0.82 14.30 2.90
CA ASP A 77 0.28 13.92 4.21
C ASP A 77 -0.90 12.93 4.14
N GLY A 78 -1.17 12.37 2.98
CA GLY A 78 -2.27 11.43 2.77
C GLY A 78 -3.66 12.05 2.82
N LYS A 79 -3.80 13.39 2.87
CA LYS A 79 -5.08 14.11 3.01
C LYS A 79 -5.51 14.82 1.73
N GLY A 80 -5.36 14.16 0.60
CA GLY A 80 -5.82 14.71 -0.68
C GLY A 80 -7.34 14.84 -0.76
N GLU A 81 -7.81 15.68 -1.69
CA GLU A 81 -9.24 16.00 -1.86
C GLU A 81 -10.14 14.79 -2.14
N ARG A 82 -9.56 13.67 -2.64
CA ARG A 82 -10.29 12.43 -2.96
C ARG A 82 -10.38 11.43 -1.81
N VAL A 83 -9.75 11.70 -0.67
CA VAL A 83 -9.66 10.74 0.45
C VAL A 83 -11.04 10.31 0.97
N GLY A 84 -12.00 11.22 1.03
CA GLY A 84 -13.37 10.92 1.50
C GLY A 84 -14.11 9.84 0.69
N ASN A 85 -13.65 9.54 -0.52
CA ASN A 85 -14.24 8.53 -1.41
C ASN A 85 -13.40 7.24 -1.49
N LEU A 86 -12.34 7.11 -0.70
CA LEU A 86 -11.45 5.96 -0.74
C LEU A 86 -11.80 4.95 0.37
N SER A 87 -11.72 3.67 0.04
CA SER A 87 -11.89 2.57 1.00
C SER A 87 -10.67 2.35 1.90
N VAL A 88 -9.52 2.91 1.52
CA VAL A 88 -8.25 2.82 2.25
C VAL A 88 -7.59 4.19 2.23
N ALA A 89 -7.11 4.63 3.38
CA ALA A 89 -6.37 5.89 3.48
C ALA A 89 -5.04 5.80 2.70
N PRO A 90 -4.69 6.83 1.91
CA PRO A 90 -3.37 6.93 1.29
C PRO A 90 -2.26 7.03 2.36
N SER A 91 -1.07 6.57 1.99
CA SER A 91 0.11 6.71 2.87
C SER A 91 0.44 8.17 3.12
N ASP A 92 0.82 8.47 4.36
CA ASP A 92 1.43 9.72 4.77
C ASP A 92 2.94 9.65 4.50
N PHE A 93 3.41 10.40 3.51
CA PHE A 93 4.83 10.45 3.13
C PHE A 93 5.64 11.42 4.00
N THR A 94 4.99 12.17 4.89
CA THR A 94 5.67 13.07 5.84
C THR A 94 6.06 12.35 7.14
N ASP A 95 5.58 11.13 7.36
CA ASP A 95 5.97 10.29 8.49
C ASP A 95 7.36 9.70 8.24
N GLU A 96 8.38 10.33 8.84
CA GLU A 96 9.80 9.91 8.72
C GLU A 96 10.01 8.46 9.16
N HIS A 97 9.34 8.03 10.26
CA HIS A 97 9.49 6.68 10.77
C HIS A 97 8.93 5.66 9.79
N ALA A 98 7.69 5.85 9.33
CA ALA A 98 7.06 4.95 8.37
C ALA A 98 7.84 4.91 7.04
N MET A 99 8.28 6.07 6.56
CA MET A 99 9.05 6.17 5.32
C MET A 99 10.45 5.57 5.43
N GLY A 100 11.05 5.59 6.61
CA GLY A 100 12.33 4.94 6.89
C GLY A 100 12.27 3.40 6.83
N LEU A 101 11.11 2.81 7.06
CA LEU A 101 10.89 1.35 6.99
C LEU A 101 10.65 0.84 5.57
N ILE A 102 10.38 1.71 4.60
CA ILE A 102 10.06 1.36 3.21
C ILE A 102 11.26 1.68 2.33
N SER A 103 11.79 0.70 1.61
CA SER A 103 12.88 0.91 0.65
C SER A 103 12.42 1.62 -0.62
N ASP A 104 13.35 2.23 -1.36
CA ASP A 104 13.06 2.87 -2.65
C ASP A 104 12.49 1.87 -3.65
N GLY A 105 13.04 0.66 -3.67
CA GLY A 105 12.53 -0.43 -4.49
C GLY A 105 11.10 -0.83 -4.14
N GLU A 106 10.72 -0.78 -2.85
CA GLU A 106 9.33 -1.01 -2.43
C GLU A 106 8.40 0.11 -2.88
N LEU A 107 8.81 1.38 -2.76
CA LEU A 107 8.05 2.52 -3.29
C LEU A 107 7.86 2.41 -4.80
N PHE A 108 8.94 2.13 -5.53
CA PHE A 108 8.91 1.93 -6.97
C PHE A 108 7.95 0.81 -7.37
N TRP A 109 7.99 -0.32 -6.64
CA TRP A 109 7.11 -1.46 -6.90
C TRP A 109 5.65 -1.09 -6.65
N LYS A 110 5.34 -0.41 -5.54
CA LYS A 110 3.99 0.04 -5.19
C LYS A 110 3.44 1.00 -6.24
N ILE A 111 4.24 1.95 -6.70
CA ILE A 111 3.88 2.87 -7.79
C ILE A 111 3.62 2.10 -9.08
N SER A 112 4.49 1.14 -9.42
CA SER A 112 4.38 0.36 -10.64
C SER A 112 3.10 -0.48 -10.69
N HIS A 113 2.81 -1.23 -9.62
CA HIS A 113 1.73 -2.21 -9.62
C HIS A 113 0.39 -1.64 -9.16
N GLY A 114 0.40 -0.64 -8.28
CA GLY A 114 -0.78 -0.13 -7.65
C GLY A 114 -1.48 -1.18 -6.76
N ARG A 115 -2.47 -0.75 -6.02
CA ARG A 115 -3.44 -1.60 -5.31
C ARG A 115 -4.70 -0.76 -5.15
N ARG A 116 -5.82 -1.22 -5.68
CA ARG A 116 -7.07 -0.45 -5.59
C ARG A 116 -7.30 0.09 -4.18
N PRO A 117 -7.63 1.37 -4.04
CA PRO A 117 -8.00 2.34 -5.08
C PRO A 117 -6.83 2.98 -5.84
N MET A 118 -5.56 2.78 -5.45
CA MET A 118 -4.39 3.30 -6.16
C MET A 118 -4.20 2.58 -7.51
N PRO A 119 -4.15 3.31 -8.64
CA PRO A 119 -3.93 2.69 -9.95
C PRO A 119 -2.49 2.20 -10.13
N SER A 120 -2.28 1.30 -11.09
CA SER A 120 -0.94 0.95 -11.61
C SER A 120 -0.42 2.03 -12.54
N PHE A 121 0.85 2.40 -12.39
CA PHE A 121 1.52 3.36 -13.25
C PHE A 121 2.55 2.74 -14.20
N GLN A 122 2.76 1.42 -14.15
CA GLN A 122 3.73 0.73 -15.01
C GLN A 122 3.46 0.93 -16.50
N GLY A 123 2.19 1.00 -16.92
CA GLY A 123 1.80 1.25 -18.32
C GLY A 123 1.58 2.73 -18.66
N GLN A 124 1.72 3.65 -17.69
CA GLN A 124 1.43 5.08 -17.86
C GLN A 124 2.67 5.97 -17.73
N LEU A 125 3.68 5.50 -16.99
CA LEU A 125 4.94 6.19 -16.73
C LEU A 125 6.09 5.28 -17.12
N SER A 126 7.12 5.84 -17.71
CA SER A 126 8.38 5.14 -17.97
C SER A 126 9.02 4.69 -16.64
N GLU A 127 9.97 3.77 -16.71
CA GLU A 127 10.72 3.32 -15.54
C GLU A 127 11.45 4.49 -14.87
N GLN A 128 12.12 5.32 -15.68
CA GLN A 128 12.82 6.51 -15.20
C GLN A 128 11.89 7.48 -14.48
N GLU A 129 10.70 7.76 -15.03
CA GLU A 129 9.71 8.64 -14.40
C GLU A 129 9.21 8.12 -13.06
N ARG A 130 9.04 6.81 -12.92
CA ARG A 130 8.65 6.19 -11.65
C ARG A 130 9.75 6.29 -10.59
N TRP A 131 11.03 6.18 -10.99
CA TRP A 131 12.16 6.41 -10.10
C TRP A 131 12.32 7.87 -9.70
N GLN A 132 12.14 8.81 -10.63
CA GLN A 132 12.10 10.25 -10.34
C GLN A 132 10.97 10.61 -9.37
N LEU A 133 9.84 9.91 -9.47
CA LEU A 133 8.74 10.08 -8.53
C LEU A 133 9.12 9.57 -7.13
N VAL A 134 9.88 8.48 -7.02
CA VAL A 134 10.44 8.01 -5.73
C VAL A 134 11.35 9.06 -5.12
N ASP A 135 12.27 9.67 -5.89
CA ASP A 135 13.15 10.73 -5.43
C ASP A 135 12.35 11.90 -4.84
N PHE A 136 11.31 12.34 -5.54
CA PHE A 136 10.46 13.42 -5.06
C PHE A 136 9.68 13.03 -3.79
N ILE A 137 9.09 11.83 -3.72
CA ILE A 137 8.34 11.37 -2.54
C ILE A 137 9.24 11.35 -1.30
N ARG A 138 10.51 10.99 -1.43
CA ARG A 138 11.49 11.04 -0.33
C ARG A 138 11.70 12.43 0.26
N THR A 139 11.50 13.47 -0.54
CA THR A 139 11.65 14.85 -0.03
C THR A 139 10.58 15.23 1.00
N PHE A 140 9.44 14.55 1.03
CA PHE A 140 8.41 14.87 2.01
C PHE A 140 8.82 14.50 3.44
N ALA A 141 9.42 13.33 3.63
CA ALA A 141 9.92 12.90 4.95
C ALA A 141 11.12 13.73 5.45
N GLN A 142 11.85 14.39 4.53
CA GLN A 142 12.99 15.25 4.86
C GLN A 142 12.61 16.72 5.10
N ARG A 143 11.34 17.06 4.86
CA ARG A 143 10.86 18.45 5.01
C ARG A 143 10.40 18.68 6.44
N PRO A 144 10.87 19.74 7.14
CA PRO A 144 10.34 20.10 8.44
C PRO A 144 8.81 20.19 8.41
N PRO A 145 8.09 19.80 9.49
CA PRO A 145 6.66 19.96 9.57
C PRO A 145 6.25 21.41 9.22
N ALA A 146 5.13 21.56 8.50
CA ALA A 146 4.64 22.88 8.13
C ALA A 146 4.43 23.74 9.38
N GLY A 147 5.13 24.87 9.48
CA GLY A 147 5.09 25.78 10.62
C GLY A 147 6.33 25.76 11.52
N VAL A 148 7.31 24.89 11.29
CA VAL A 148 8.61 24.91 11.96
C VAL A 148 9.61 25.64 11.05
N THR A 149 9.91 26.88 11.38
CA THR A 149 11.02 27.61 10.71
C THR A 149 12.33 26.99 11.19
N PRO A 150 13.25 26.54 10.30
CA PRO A 150 14.55 26.10 10.74
C PRO A 150 15.23 27.23 11.52
N ALA A 151 15.81 26.92 12.69
CA ALA A 151 16.61 27.88 13.41
C ALA A 151 17.77 28.31 12.49
N ALA A 152 17.85 29.61 12.20
CA ALA A 152 18.98 30.19 11.47
C ALA A 152 20.23 29.96 12.29
N ASN A 153 21.22 29.21 11.77
CA ASN A 153 22.56 29.09 12.28
C ASN A 153 23.38 30.31 11.83
#